data_a587bfede62c3b3afacd8439ff5d185d
#
_entry.id   a587bfede62c3b3afacd8439ff5d185d
#
_cell.length_a   1.000
_cell.length_b   1.000
_cell.length_c   1.000
_cell.angle_alpha   90.00
_cell.angle_beta   90.00
_cell.angle_gamma   90.00
#
_symmetry.space_group_name_H-M   'P 1'
#
loop_
_entity.id
_entity.type
_entity.pdbx_description
1 polymer ?
#
loop_
_entity_poly.entity_id
_entity_poly.type
_entity_poly.pdbx_seq_one_letter_code
_entity_poly.pdbx_strand_id
1 'polypeptide(L)'
;MKTKSFVSKLNLITKALFSMTPAQREVVHQSIQALGTEISTDELIQPLFDALSQCPHCHSNRLKKWGKSGSIQRYRCKGCFKTFNNKTNTPLAKLHKSHLWEEYARCMMLRLTLREAADICNINLRTAFLWRHRFLKAQSGNNHDKLSGIIEVDEFFLAYSEKGSNTLTKQTKPRKRGGNIDKRTKGGQVSVLLSIDRSNHMINPILSADTTAEIAANLTDNITENSVLCSDGSWSYVTIAKEKNCDHKRLINGKLRVIDKVYHIQTVNGAIAHFKGWVNGKMKGVATKYLSNYLAWFRESNAKLNKQEILVAAYG
;
A
#
# COMPACT_ATOMS: atom_id res chain seq x y z
N MET A 1 -3.92 37.95 -22.13
CA MET A 1 -4.35 37.57 -20.77
C MET A 1 -3.73 36.24 -20.25
N LYS A 2 -3.25 35.32 -21.09
CA LYS A 2 -2.70 34.01 -20.63
C LYS A 2 -1.30 34.10 -19.97
N THR A 3 -0.47 35.06 -20.31
CA THR A 3 0.92 35.20 -19.81
C THR A 3 1.00 35.65 -18.32
N LYS A 4 0.14 36.55 -17.87
CA LYS A 4 0.14 36.99 -16.45
C LYS A 4 -0.21 35.85 -15.48
N SER A 5 -1.07 34.92 -15.86
CA SER A 5 -1.43 33.75 -15.05
C SER A 5 -0.26 32.75 -14.91
N PHE A 6 0.54 32.55 -15.97
CA PHE A 6 1.69 31.66 -15.92
C PHE A 6 2.82 32.20 -15.03
N VAL A 7 3.18 33.47 -15.19
CA VAL A 7 4.21 34.12 -14.36
C VAL A 7 3.82 34.13 -12.88
N SER A 8 2.55 34.35 -12.57
CA SER A 8 2.05 34.28 -11.19
C SER A 8 2.19 32.87 -10.59
N LYS A 9 1.87 31.82 -11.37
CA LYS A 9 2.05 30.42 -10.95
C LYS A 9 3.52 30.06 -10.78
N LEU A 10 4.38 30.51 -11.69
CA LEU A 10 5.83 30.28 -11.63
C LEU A 10 6.42 30.90 -10.36
N ASN A 11 6.05 32.14 -10.02
CA ASN A 11 6.49 32.80 -8.80
C ASN A 11 6.05 32.08 -7.51
N LEU A 12 4.85 31.53 -7.51
CA LEU A 12 4.35 30.69 -6.40
C LEU A 12 5.18 29.42 -6.24
N ILE A 13 5.46 28.73 -7.34
CA ILE A 13 6.30 27.51 -7.36
C ILE A 13 7.71 27.86 -6.88
N THR A 14 8.31 28.95 -7.38
CA THR A 14 9.65 29.38 -7.00
C THR A 14 9.73 29.67 -5.49
N LYS A 15 8.75 30.41 -4.94
CA LYS A 15 8.69 30.66 -3.50
C LYS A 15 8.56 29.37 -2.67
N ALA A 16 7.73 28.43 -3.14
CA ALA A 16 7.57 27.12 -2.50
C ALA A 16 8.88 26.33 -2.52
N LEU A 17 9.58 26.30 -3.64
CA LEU A 17 10.89 25.62 -3.76
C LEU A 17 11.96 26.21 -2.83
N PHE A 18 11.98 27.54 -2.66
CA PHE A 18 12.92 28.18 -1.72
C PHE A 18 12.66 27.82 -0.24
N SER A 19 11.41 27.57 0.12
CA SER A 19 11.04 27.13 1.49
C SER A 19 11.27 25.65 1.76
N MET A 20 11.63 24.85 0.77
CA MET A 20 11.82 23.40 0.87
C MET A 20 13.26 23.05 1.29
N THR A 21 13.39 21.95 2.04
CA THR A 21 14.70 21.34 2.32
C THR A 21 15.33 20.76 1.03
N PRO A 22 16.67 20.54 0.99
CA PRO A 22 17.31 19.91 -0.16
C PRO A 22 16.68 18.57 -0.58
N ALA A 23 16.31 17.74 0.41
CA ALA A 23 15.64 16.45 0.16
C ALA A 23 14.25 16.64 -0.49
N GLN A 24 13.49 17.62 -0.05
CA GLN A 24 12.19 17.94 -0.64
C GLN A 24 12.32 18.49 -2.07
N ARG A 25 13.35 19.32 -2.34
CA ARG A 25 13.65 19.81 -3.71
C ARG A 25 14.01 18.67 -4.66
N GLU A 26 14.78 17.69 -4.19
CA GLU A 26 15.12 16.51 -4.97
C GLU A 26 13.87 15.70 -5.36
N VAL A 27 12.93 15.50 -4.43
CA VAL A 27 11.65 14.85 -4.72
C VAL A 27 10.85 15.61 -5.78
N VAL A 28 10.82 16.96 -5.69
CA VAL A 28 10.14 17.80 -6.68
C VAL A 28 10.84 17.71 -8.04
N HIS A 29 12.18 17.72 -8.06
CA HIS A 29 12.97 17.60 -9.29
C HIS A 29 12.71 16.26 -9.99
N GLN A 30 12.73 15.15 -9.26
CA GLN A 30 12.41 13.83 -9.80
C GLN A 30 10.95 13.76 -10.31
N SER A 31 10.02 14.41 -9.62
CA SER A 31 8.62 14.51 -10.07
C SER A 31 8.47 15.31 -11.37
N ILE A 32 9.23 16.40 -11.52
CA ILE A 32 9.23 17.21 -12.76
C ILE A 32 9.87 16.45 -13.92
N GLN A 33 10.97 15.72 -13.68
CA GLN A 33 11.58 14.86 -14.69
C GLN A 33 10.65 13.75 -15.16
N ALA A 34 9.90 13.14 -14.23
CA ALA A 34 8.89 12.14 -14.57
C ALA A 34 7.73 12.70 -15.40
N LEU A 35 7.41 13.99 -15.29
CA LEU A 35 6.39 14.65 -16.12
C LEU A 35 6.77 14.74 -17.62
N GLY A 36 8.07 14.76 -17.93
CA GLY A 36 8.56 14.83 -19.32
C GLY A 36 8.50 13.53 -20.12
N THR A 37 8.21 12.41 -19.46
CA THR A 37 8.18 11.05 -20.06
C THR A 37 6.79 10.39 -19.92
N GLU A 38 5.73 11.17 -19.74
CA GLU A 38 4.39 10.62 -19.49
C GLU A 38 3.81 9.95 -20.73
N ILE A 39 3.82 8.62 -20.71
CA ILE A 39 2.89 7.80 -21.48
C ILE A 39 1.49 8.00 -20.86
N SER A 40 0.48 8.30 -21.69
CA SER A 40 -0.87 8.51 -21.19
C SER A 40 -1.42 7.25 -20.51
N THR A 41 -2.31 7.42 -19.53
CA THR A 41 -2.96 6.26 -18.85
C THR A 41 -3.63 5.34 -19.87
N ASP A 42 -4.21 5.89 -20.93
CA ASP A 42 -4.86 5.12 -21.98
C ASP A 42 -3.85 4.30 -22.81
N GLU A 43 -2.65 4.83 -23.08
CA GLU A 43 -1.57 4.11 -23.78
C GLU A 43 -0.96 2.98 -22.92
N LEU A 44 -0.82 3.20 -21.61
CA LEU A 44 -0.36 2.17 -20.68
C LEU A 44 -1.34 1.00 -20.55
N ILE A 45 -2.62 1.31 -20.64
CA ILE A 45 -3.71 0.39 -20.37
C ILE A 45 -4.15 -0.29 -21.66
N GLN A 46 -3.90 0.30 -22.84
CA GLN A 46 -4.30 -0.24 -24.12
C GLN A 46 -3.77 -1.68 -24.37
N PRO A 47 -2.51 -2.04 -24.06
CA PRO A 47 -2.01 -3.41 -24.21
C PRO A 47 -2.75 -4.42 -23.32
N LEU A 48 -3.18 -3.99 -22.11
CA LEU A 48 -4.01 -4.84 -21.24
C LEU A 48 -5.42 -5.03 -21.81
N PHE A 49 -5.85 -4.12 -22.69
CA PHE A 49 -7.14 -4.20 -23.39
C PHE A 49 -7.15 -5.19 -24.53
N ASP A 50 -6.07 -5.26 -25.27
CA ASP A 50 -5.94 -6.14 -26.42
C ASP A 50 -5.75 -7.61 -25.99
N ALA A 51 -5.39 -7.83 -24.72
CA ALA A 51 -5.21 -9.16 -24.13
C ALA A 51 -6.50 -9.87 -23.71
N LEU A 52 -7.69 -9.24 -23.85
CA LEU A 52 -8.95 -9.90 -23.52
C LEU A 52 -9.31 -11.01 -24.54
N SER A 53 -8.74 -12.19 -24.30
CA SER A 53 -9.01 -13.39 -25.12
C SER A 53 -10.24 -14.17 -24.65
N GLN A 54 -10.74 -13.92 -23.44
CA GLN A 54 -11.80 -14.70 -22.80
C GLN A 54 -12.85 -13.85 -22.10
N CYS A 55 -14.06 -14.39 -21.99
CA CYS A 55 -15.14 -13.77 -21.23
C CYS A 55 -14.85 -13.80 -19.70
N PRO A 56 -14.88 -12.66 -18.99
CA PRO A 56 -14.62 -12.62 -17.54
C PRO A 56 -15.75 -13.27 -16.70
N HIS A 57 -16.85 -13.72 -17.31
CA HIS A 57 -17.96 -14.34 -16.60
C HIS A 57 -18.02 -15.87 -16.76
N CYS A 58 -17.59 -16.43 -17.90
CA CYS A 58 -17.69 -17.86 -18.19
C CYS A 58 -16.47 -18.42 -18.94
N HIS A 59 -15.40 -17.65 -19.06
CA HIS A 59 -14.13 -18.03 -19.69
C HIS A 59 -14.21 -18.51 -21.16
N SER A 60 -15.35 -18.27 -21.82
CA SER A 60 -15.53 -18.61 -23.25
C SER A 60 -14.74 -17.66 -24.15
N ASN A 61 -14.07 -18.19 -25.18
CA ASN A 61 -13.33 -17.43 -26.19
C ASN A 61 -14.23 -16.87 -27.30
N ARG A 62 -15.52 -17.24 -27.33
CA ARG A 62 -16.47 -16.80 -28.34
C ARG A 62 -16.99 -15.41 -28.04
N LEU A 63 -16.21 -14.38 -28.39
CA LEU A 63 -16.49 -12.98 -28.13
C LEU A 63 -16.92 -12.26 -29.41
N LYS A 64 -17.82 -11.28 -29.27
CA LYS A 64 -18.22 -10.35 -30.33
C LYS A 64 -18.08 -8.91 -29.83
N LYS A 65 -17.50 -8.02 -30.64
CA LYS A 65 -17.52 -6.57 -30.37
C LYS A 65 -18.97 -6.10 -30.31
N TRP A 66 -19.31 -5.30 -29.27
CA TRP A 66 -20.67 -4.88 -28.98
C TRP A 66 -20.79 -3.38 -28.74
N GLY A 67 -20.29 -2.60 -29.71
CA GLY A 67 -20.26 -1.15 -29.64
C GLY A 67 -19.23 -0.60 -28.63
N LYS A 68 -19.26 0.70 -28.40
CA LYS A 68 -18.37 1.41 -27.48
C LYS A 68 -19.16 2.08 -26.37
N SER A 69 -18.50 2.31 -25.24
CA SER A 69 -18.97 3.16 -24.16
C SER A 69 -17.92 4.26 -23.91
N GLY A 70 -18.14 5.45 -24.47
CA GLY A 70 -17.08 6.45 -24.63
C GLY A 70 -15.97 5.93 -25.54
N SER A 71 -14.71 6.02 -25.13
CA SER A 71 -13.55 5.45 -25.86
C SER A 71 -13.42 3.93 -25.71
N ILE A 72 -14.09 3.31 -24.74
CA ILE A 72 -13.87 1.91 -24.34
C ILE A 72 -14.71 0.94 -25.20
N GLN A 73 -14.03 -0.05 -25.80
CA GLN A 73 -14.69 -1.13 -26.54
C GLN A 73 -15.49 -2.04 -25.58
N ARG A 74 -16.74 -2.34 -25.92
CA ARG A 74 -17.55 -3.35 -25.25
C ARG A 74 -17.57 -4.64 -26.05
N TYR A 75 -17.71 -5.75 -25.34
CA TYR A 75 -17.83 -7.08 -25.90
C TYR A 75 -19.09 -7.77 -25.40
N ARG A 76 -19.62 -8.70 -26.18
CA ARG A 76 -20.68 -9.63 -25.79
C ARG A 76 -20.18 -11.04 -25.95
N CYS A 77 -20.31 -11.85 -24.93
CA CYS A 77 -20.02 -13.28 -24.99
C CYS A 77 -21.12 -14.02 -25.74
N LYS A 78 -20.75 -14.91 -26.66
CA LYS A 78 -21.69 -15.80 -27.33
C LYS A 78 -22.05 -17.04 -26.51
N GLY A 79 -21.33 -17.32 -25.40
CA GLY A 79 -21.62 -18.42 -24.49
C GLY A 79 -22.65 -18.05 -23.43
N CYS A 80 -22.35 -17.01 -22.61
CA CYS A 80 -23.23 -16.60 -21.52
C CYS A 80 -24.09 -15.37 -21.83
N PHE A 81 -23.97 -14.77 -23.01
CA PHE A 81 -24.71 -13.60 -23.51
C PHE A 81 -24.51 -12.32 -22.71
N LYS A 82 -23.66 -12.30 -21.68
CA LYS A 82 -23.34 -11.10 -20.90
C LYS A 82 -22.45 -10.16 -21.70
N THR A 83 -22.66 -8.86 -21.47
CA THR A 83 -21.80 -7.80 -22.02
C THR A 83 -20.76 -7.39 -20.97
N PHE A 84 -19.58 -7.07 -21.45
CA PHE A 84 -18.46 -6.66 -20.60
C PHE A 84 -17.51 -5.74 -21.36
N ASN A 85 -16.61 -5.13 -20.65
CA ASN A 85 -15.45 -4.43 -21.17
C ASN A 85 -14.22 -4.84 -20.34
N ASN A 86 -13.09 -4.29 -20.68
CA ASN A 86 -11.82 -4.56 -20.00
C ASN A 86 -11.77 -4.19 -18.52
N LYS A 87 -12.61 -3.25 -18.06
CA LYS A 87 -12.71 -2.91 -16.62
C LYS A 87 -13.60 -3.89 -15.85
N THR A 88 -14.27 -4.80 -16.53
CA THR A 88 -15.19 -5.74 -15.88
C THR A 88 -14.41 -6.69 -14.97
N ASN A 89 -14.83 -6.83 -13.73
CA ASN A 89 -14.19 -7.57 -12.64
C ASN A 89 -12.86 -6.99 -12.15
N THR A 90 -12.44 -5.83 -12.65
CA THR A 90 -11.26 -5.13 -12.13
C THR A 90 -11.65 -4.15 -10.99
N PRO A 91 -10.72 -3.74 -10.16
CA PRO A 91 -10.93 -2.68 -9.17
C PRO A 91 -11.47 -1.36 -9.75
N LEU A 92 -11.20 -1.09 -11.04
CA LEU A 92 -11.64 0.11 -11.75
C LEU A 92 -13.04 0.00 -12.37
N ALA A 93 -13.69 -1.17 -12.23
CA ALA A 93 -15.05 -1.35 -12.72
C ALA A 93 -16.01 -0.33 -12.10
N LYS A 94 -16.87 0.25 -12.95
CA LYS A 94 -17.90 1.24 -12.56
C LYS A 94 -17.36 2.53 -11.91
N LEU A 95 -16.07 2.80 -12.01
CA LEU A 95 -15.52 4.09 -11.65
C LEU A 95 -15.64 5.07 -12.82
N HIS A 96 -15.94 6.32 -12.50
CA HIS A 96 -16.04 7.43 -13.45
C HIS A 96 -14.83 8.35 -13.37
N LYS A 97 -14.74 9.34 -14.28
CA LYS A 97 -13.69 10.37 -14.35
C LYS A 97 -12.29 9.77 -14.50
N SER A 98 -12.11 8.84 -15.43
CA SER A 98 -10.83 8.14 -15.67
C SER A 98 -9.66 9.10 -15.93
N HIS A 99 -9.91 10.27 -16.55
CA HIS A 99 -8.93 11.30 -16.80
C HIS A 99 -8.27 11.91 -15.53
N LEU A 100 -8.83 11.64 -14.33
CA LEU A 100 -8.27 12.09 -13.05
C LEU A 100 -7.54 10.98 -12.29
N TRP A 101 -7.57 9.74 -12.77
CA TRP A 101 -6.99 8.62 -12.02
C TRP A 101 -5.48 8.70 -11.90
N GLU A 102 -4.83 9.21 -12.92
CA GLU A 102 -3.38 9.43 -12.89
C GLU A 102 -2.98 10.45 -11.82
N GLU A 103 -3.66 11.58 -11.76
CA GLU A 103 -3.44 12.58 -10.72
C GLU A 103 -3.76 12.02 -9.33
N TYR A 104 -4.79 11.19 -9.22
CA TYR A 104 -5.13 10.54 -7.97
C TYR A 104 -4.07 9.49 -7.54
N ALA A 105 -3.52 8.72 -8.48
CA ALA A 105 -2.41 7.81 -8.22
C ALA A 105 -1.16 8.58 -7.75
N ARG A 106 -0.87 9.74 -8.34
CA ARG A 106 0.19 10.64 -7.88
C ARG A 106 -0.04 11.10 -6.43
N CYS A 107 -1.27 11.47 -6.08
CA CYS A 107 -1.62 11.78 -4.68
C CYS A 107 -1.37 10.59 -3.74
N MET A 108 -1.58 9.37 -4.20
CA MET A 108 -1.27 8.16 -3.43
C MET A 108 0.24 7.96 -3.26
N MET A 109 1.05 8.13 -4.31
CA MET A 109 2.51 8.07 -4.19
C MET A 109 3.05 9.05 -3.14
N LEU A 110 2.53 10.26 -3.13
CA LEU A 110 2.87 11.30 -2.16
C LEU A 110 2.27 11.04 -0.76
N ARG A 111 1.59 9.92 -0.58
CA ARG A 111 0.94 9.52 0.68
C ARG A 111 0.01 10.62 1.24
N LEU A 112 -0.71 11.32 0.36
CA LEU A 112 -1.62 12.40 0.75
C LEU A 112 -2.85 11.84 1.48
N THR A 113 -3.43 12.67 2.33
CA THR A 113 -4.71 12.35 2.99
C THR A 113 -5.85 12.34 1.96
N LEU A 114 -7.01 11.81 2.37
CA LEU A 114 -8.20 11.81 1.50
C LEU A 114 -8.67 13.22 1.14
N ARG A 115 -8.55 14.19 2.06
CA ARG A 115 -8.93 15.57 1.83
C ARG A 115 -8.01 16.25 0.85
N GLU A 116 -6.70 16.18 1.08
CA GLU A 116 -5.71 16.72 0.15
C GLU A 116 -5.88 16.15 -1.28
N ALA A 117 -6.06 14.83 -1.41
CA ALA A 117 -6.28 14.20 -2.71
C ALA A 117 -7.62 14.61 -3.35
N ALA A 118 -8.68 14.79 -2.56
CA ALA A 118 -9.96 15.26 -3.05
C ALA A 118 -9.89 16.70 -3.58
N ASP A 119 -9.18 17.57 -2.86
CA ASP A 119 -8.99 18.97 -3.24
C ASP A 119 -8.12 19.09 -4.51
N ILE A 120 -6.99 18.36 -4.59
CA ILE A 120 -6.10 18.37 -5.76
C ILE A 120 -6.84 17.87 -7.02
N CYS A 121 -7.57 16.75 -6.91
CA CYS A 121 -8.28 16.16 -8.04
C CYS A 121 -9.65 16.82 -8.30
N ASN A 122 -10.06 17.80 -7.51
CA ASN A 122 -11.39 18.43 -7.58
C ASN A 122 -12.52 17.40 -7.63
N ILE A 123 -12.52 16.48 -6.66
CA ILE A 123 -13.52 15.43 -6.50
C ILE A 123 -14.10 15.44 -5.08
N ASN A 124 -15.29 14.86 -4.93
CA ASN A 124 -15.90 14.72 -3.61
C ASN A 124 -15.06 13.76 -2.72
N LEU A 125 -15.01 14.04 -1.42
CA LEU A 125 -14.31 13.23 -0.43
C LEU A 125 -14.74 11.75 -0.44
N ARG A 126 -16.03 11.48 -0.66
CA ARG A 126 -16.54 10.11 -0.80
C ARG A 126 -15.98 9.42 -2.05
N THR A 127 -15.83 10.15 -3.15
CA THR A 127 -15.20 9.65 -4.38
C THR A 127 -13.73 9.34 -4.13
N ALA A 128 -12.99 10.25 -3.48
CA ALA A 128 -11.60 10.04 -3.10
C ALA A 128 -11.44 8.80 -2.20
N PHE A 129 -12.34 8.63 -1.22
CA PHE A 129 -12.35 7.43 -0.36
C PHE A 129 -12.60 6.15 -1.17
N LEU A 130 -13.58 6.13 -2.05
CA LEU A 130 -13.90 4.97 -2.89
C LEU A 130 -12.72 4.60 -3.80
N TRP A 131 -12.11 5.58 -4.46
CA TRP A 131 -10.97 5.36 -5.35
C TRP A 131 -9.77 4.81 -4.57
N ARG A 132 -9.44 5.40 -3.42
CA ARG A 132 -8.34 4.91 -2.59
C ARG A 132 -8.47 3.43 -2.28
N HIS A 133 -9.62 3.01 -1.79
CA HIS A 133 -9.81 1.61 -1.44
C HIS A 133 -9.87 0.68 -2.65
N ARG A 134 -10.30 1.17 -3.81
CA ARG A 134 -10.25 0.41 -5.06
C ARG A 134 -8.81 0.20 -5.54
N PHE A 135 -7.99 1.25 -5.56
CA PHE A 135 -6.58 1.15 -5.94
C PHE A 135 -5.78 0.30 -4.94
N LEU A 136 -6.00 0.48 -3.65
CA LEU A 136 -5.28 -0.28 -2.63
C LEU A 136 -5.65 -1.78 -2.63
N LYS A 137 -6.91 -2.10 -2.92
CA LYS A 137 -7.33 -3.51 -3.01
C LYS A 137 -6.61 -4.24 -4.15
N ALA A 138 -6.33 -3.57 -5.23
CA ALA A 138 -5.56 -4.12 -6.34
C ALA A 138 -4.13 -4.48 -5.93
N GLN A 139 -3.49 -3.60 -5.17
CA GLN A 139 -2.11 -3.80 -4.70
C GLN A 139 -1.96 -4.88 -3.64
N SER A 140 -3.01 -5.16 -2.85
CA SER A 140 -2.94 -6.16 -1.78
C SER A 140 -2.81 -7.61 -2.27
N GLY A 141 -3.06 -7.89 -3.54
CA GLY A 141 -2.96 -9.21 -4.17
C GLY A 141 -1.63 -9.48 -4.91
N ASN A 142 -0.72 -8.51 -4.96
CA ASN A 142 0.55 -8.70 -5.67
C ASN A 142 1.43 -9.72 -4.96
N ASN A 143 1.94 -10.68 -5.72
CA ASN A 143 3.02 -11.56 -5.26
C ASN A 143 4.27 -10.71 -5.05
N HIS A 144 4.92 -10.92 -3.92
CA HIS A 144 6.16 -10.23 -3.58
C HIS A 144 7.33 -11.20 -3.71
N ASP A 145 8.50 -10.66 -4.02
CA ASP A 145 9.73 -11.41 -3.96
C ASP A 145 9.98 -11.89 -2.53
N LYS A 146 10.52 -13.10 -2.40
CA LYS A 146 10.91 -13.63 -1.09
C LYS A 146 12.02 -12.78 -0.49
N LEU A 147 11.96 -12.60 0.81
CA LEU A 147 13.02 -11.95 1.56
C LEU A 147 14.30 -12.80 1.52
N SER A 148 15.45 -12.15 1.39
CA SER A 148 16.74 -12.83 1.24
C SER A 148 17.89 -12.11 1.96
N GLY A 149 18.97 -12.84 2.19
CA GLY A 149 20.16 -12.31 2.84
C GLY A 149 19.91 -12.00 4.32
N ILE A 150 20.14 -10.77 4.77
CA ILE A 150 19.91 -10.36 6.16
C ILE A 150 18.48 -9.83 6.28
N ILE A 151 17.66 -10.54 7.06
CA ILE A 151 16.24 -10.27 7.27
C ILE A 151 16.05 -9.84 8.72
N GLU A 152 15.46 -8.67 8.92
CA GLU A 152 15.04 -8.17 10.22
C GLU A 152 13.55 -8.42 10.41
N VAL A 153 13.15 -8.91 11.58
CA VAL A 153 11.75 -9.23 11.88
C VAL A 153 11.38 -8.78 13.29
N ASP A 154 10.18 -8.20 13.39
CA ASP A 154 9.58 -7.82 14.67
C ASP A 154 8.05 -7.74 14.55
N GLU A 155 7.33 -7.87 15.66
CA GLU A 155 5.89 -7.67 15.74
C GLU A 155 5.57 -6.31 16.33
N PHE A 156 4.48 -5.73 15.86
CA PHE A 156 3.98 -4.51 16.46
C PHE A 156 2.45 -4.52 16.57
N PHE A 157 1.97 -3.75 17.52
CA PHE A 157 0.56 -3.66 17.84
C PHE A 157 -0.01 -2.30 17.47
N LEU A 158 -1.23 -2.34 16.93
CA LEU A 158 -2.07 -1.18 16.67
C LEU A 158 -3.37 -1.30 17.44
N ALA A 159 -3.91 -0.17 17.89
CA ALA A 159 -5.23 -0.17 18.49
C ALA A 159 -6.29 -0.59 17.48
N TYR A 160 -7.19 -1.50 17.87
CA TYR A 160 -8.36 -1.83 17.07
C TYR A 160 -9.22 -0.58 16.86
N SER A 161 -9.70 -0.37 15.66
CA SER A 161 -10.43 0.84 15.28
C SER A 161 -11.59 0.54 14.36
N GLU A 162 -12.77 0.99 14.75
CA GLU A 162 -13.99 0.99 13.94
C GLU A 162 -14.29 2.39 13.38
N LYS A 163 -13.25 3.17 13.09
CA LYS A 163 -13.36 4.53 12.56
C LYS A 163 -14.30 4.59 11.35
N GLY A 164 -15.28 5.49 11.40
CA GLY A 164 -16.27 5.67 10.33
C GLY A 164 -17.40 4.64 10.36
N SER A 165 -17.51 3.79 11.38
CA SER A 165 -18.69 2.97 11.63
C SER A 165 -19.75 3.75 12.38
N ASN A 166 -21.02 3.59 11.99
CA ASN A 166 -22.15 4.15 12.70
C ASN A 166 -22.57 3.27 13.91
N THR A 167 -22.18 2.00 13.88
CA THR A 167 -22.44 1.02 14.96
C THR A 167 -21.11 0.52 15.47
N LEU A 168 -20.83 0.78 16.75
CA LEU A 168 -19.62 0.26 17.41
C LEU A 168 -19.90 -1.12 17.98
N THR A 169 -18.95 -2.02 17.84
CA THR A 169 -19.00 -3.33 18.51
C THR A 169 -18.66 -3.17 19.99
N LYS A 170 -18.90 -4.25 20.79
CA LYS A 170 -18.53 -4.24 22.22
C LYS A 170 -17.03 -4.06 22.47
N GLN A 171 -16.19 -4.24 21.45
CA GLN A 171 -14.74 -4.11 21.54
C GLN A 171 -14.25 -2.65 21.51
N THR A 172 -15.06 -1.74 20.96
CA THR A 172 -14.69 -0.33 20.85
C THR A 172 -15.59 0.54 21.72
N LYS A 173 -14.99 1.25 22.68
CA LYS A 173 -15.70 2.27 23.44
C LYS A 173 -15.58 3.63 22.74
N PRO A 174 -16.65 4.47 22.70
CA PRO A 174 -16.56 5.82 22.18
C PRO A 174 -15.47 6.61 22.91
N ARG A 175 -14.63 7.33 22.19
CA ARG A 175 -13.65 8.24 22.80
C ARG A 175 -14.37 9.35 23.55
N LYS A 176 -14.13 9.46 24.83
CA LYS A 176 -14.54 10.65 25.62
C LYS A 176 -13.53 11.78 25.37
N ARG A 177 -14.01 12.98 25.11
CA ARG A 177 -13.18 14.18 24.97
C ARG A 177 -12.43 14.42 26.29
N GLY A 178 -11.09 14.53 26.24
CA GLY A 178 -10.26 14.70 27.44
C GLY A 178 -10.03 13.48 28.33
N GLY A 179 -10.55 12.31 27.94
CA GLY A 179 -10.34 11.07 28.70
C GLY A 179 -8.96 10.47 28.46
N ASN A 180 -8.27 10.08 29.54
CA ASN A 180 -7.09 9.23 29.44
C ASN A 180 -7.45 7.90 28.76
N ILE A 181 -6.64 7.48 27.81
CA ILE A 181 -6.75 6.14 27.24
C ILE A 181 -6.32 5.16 28.33
N ASP A 182 -7.25 4.39 28.86
CA ASP A 182 -6.90 3.33 29.78
C ASP A 182 -6.02 2.31 29.03
N LYS A 183 -4.72 2.33 29.35
CA LYS A 183 -3.72 1.46 28.73
C LYS A 183 -3.95 -0.04 29.02
N ARG A 184 -4.92 -0.38 29.87
CA ARG A 184 -5.21 -1.74 30.32
C ARG A 184 -6.35 -2.44 29.58
N THR A 185 -6.98 -1.82 28.60
CA THR A 185 -8.00 -2.51 27.80
C THR A 185 -7.29 -3.47 26.83
N LYS A 186 -7.04 -4.69 27.32
CA LYS A 186 -6.49 -5.84 26.57
C LYS A 186 -7.39 -6.34 25.43
N GLY A 187 -8.55 -5.74 25.22
CA GLY A 187 -9.48 -6.12 24.17
C GLY A 187 -9.45 -5.09 23.06
N GLY A 188 -8.60 -5.26 22.06
CA GLY A 188 -8.65 -4.39 20.91
C GLY A 188 -7.29 -3.96 20.36
N GLN A 189 -6.30 -4.83 20.40
CA GLN A 189 -5.07 -4.68 19.65
C GLN A 189 -5.07 -5.61 18.42
N VAL A 190 -4.47 -5.11 17.34
CA VAL A 190 -4.22 -5.87 16.11
C VAL A 190 -2.73 -6.05 16.02
N SER A 191 -2.29 -7.30 15.98
CA SER A 191 -0.90 -7.66 15.81
C SER A 191 -0.53 -7.67 14.33
N VAL A 192 0.62 -7.14 14.00
CA VAL A 192 1.18 -7.10 12.65
C VAL A 192 2.63 -7.57 12.71
N LEU A 193 2.96 -8.60 11.95
CA LEU A 193 4.33 -8.99 11.70
C LEU A 193 4.93 -8.03 10.67
N LEU A 194 6.15 -7.55 10.89
CA LEU A 194 6.90 -6.82 9.87
C LEU A 194 8.26 -7.46 9.70
N SER A 195 8.57 -7.84 8.48
CA SER A 195 9.88 -8.36 8.10
C SER A 195 10.42 -7.59 6.91
N ILE A 196 11.70 -7.24 6.96
CA ILE A 196 12.36 -6.44 5.92
C ILE A 196 13.78 -6.96 5.69
N ASP A 197 14.19 -7.07 4.43
CA ASP A 197 15.56 -7.40 4.07
C ASP A 197 16.40 -6.14 3.75
N ARG A 198 17.68 -6.32 3.49
CA ARG A 198 18.60 -5.22 3.15
C ARG A 198 18.37 -4.61 1.77
N SER A 199 17.59 -5.27 0.91
CA SER A 199 17.15 -4.75 -0.38
C SER A 199 15.84 -3.96 -0.28
N ASN A 200 15.30 -3.78 0.95
CA ASN A 200 14.01 -3.15 1.27
C ASN A 200 12.78 -3.93 0.78
N HIS A 201 12.90 -5.22 0.45
CA HIS A 201 11.72 -6.05 0.30
C HIS A 201 11.08 -6.22 1.67
N MET A 202 9.76 -6.18 1.72
CA MET A 202 9.02 -6.15 2.98
C MET A 202 7.79 -7.04 2.90
N ILE A 203 7.52 -7.76 3.99
CA ILE A 203 6.22 -8.40 4.24
C ILE A 203 5.64 -7.86 5.54
N ASN A 204 4.32 -7.71 5.58
CA ASN A 204 3.66 -7.11 6.74
C ASN A 204 2.22 -7.66 6.94
N PRO A 205 2.05 -8.98 7.13
CA PRO A 205 0.74 -9.58 7.36
C PRO A 205 0.16 -9.18 8.73
N ILE A 206 -1.16 -9.14 8.80
CA ILE A 206 -1.90 -9.05 10.06
C ILE A 206 -1.98 -10.45 10.64
N LEU A 207 -1.57 -10.61 11.90
CA LEU A 207 -1.66 -11.88 12.61
C LEU A 207 -3.03 -12.01 13.29
N SER A 208 -3.62 -13.21 13.21
CA SER A 208 -4.85 -13.55 13.94
C SER A 208 -4.55 -13.85 15.41
N ALA A 209 -3.34 -14.33 15.71
CA ALA A 209 -2.82 -14.60 17.05
C ALA A 209 -1.29 -14.45 17.07
N ASP A 210 -0.73 -14.06 18.23
CA ASP A 210 0.72 -13.97 18.46
C ASP A 210 1.28 -15.35 18.84
N THR A 211 1.11 -16.35 17.98
CA THR A 211 1.63 -17.69 18.19
C THR A 211 2.76 -18.00 17.23
N THR A 212 3.67 -18.87 17.66
CA THR A 212 4.77 -19.35 16.79
C THR A 212 4.24 -19.93 15.48
N ALA A 213 3.13 -20.68 15.52
CA ALA A 213 2.52 -21.26 14.33
C ALA A 213 2.01 -20.20 13.34
N GLU A 214 1.36 -19.15 13.84
CA GLU A 214 0.86 -18.04 13.00
C GLU A 214 1.99 -17.23 12.38
N ILE A 215 3.04 -16.94 13.16
CA ILE A 215 4.24 -16.27 12.67
C ILE A 215 4.93 -17.12 11.61
N ALA A 216 5.11 -18.43 11.87
CA ALA A 216 5.69 -19.36 10.94
C ALA A 216 4.89 -19.44 9.63
N ALA A 217 3.59 -19.58 9.70
CA ALA A 217 2.71 -19.64 8.52
C ALA A 217 2.85 -18.40 7.61
N ASN A 218 3.11 -17.24 8.20
CA ASN A 218 3.26 -15.98 7.44
C ASN A 218 4.71 -15.69 7.00
N LEU A 219 5.71 -16.27 7.66
CA LEU A 219 7.12 -15.93 7.40
C LEU A 219 7.82 -17.02 6.56
N THR A 220 7.60 -18.30 6.85
CA THR A 220 8.37 -19.41 6.29
C THR A 220 8.36 -19.47 4.77
N ASP A 221 7.22 -19.26 4.13
CA ASP A 221 7.10 -19.30 2.67
C ASP A 221 7.64 -18.06 1.98
N ASN A 222 7.86 -17.00 2.75
CA ASN A 222 8.28 -15.69 2.27
C ASN A 222 9.77 -15.40 2.49
N ILE A 223 10.55 -16.33 3.02
CA ILE A 223 12.00 -16.20 3.19
C ILE A 223 12.74 -17.24 2.34
N THR A 224 13.94 -16.90 1.89
CA THR A 224 14.84 -17.83 1.20
C THR A 224 15.67 -18.61 2.20
N GLU A 225 16.04 -19.83 1.84
CA GLU A 225 17.00 -20.65 2.59
C GLU A 225 18.37 -19.96 2.69
N ASN A 226 19.16 -20.32 3.68
CA ASN A 226 20.50 -19.76 3.95
C ASN A 226 20.51 -18.24 4.21
N SER A 227 19.37 -17.66 4.59
CA SER A 227 19.26 -16.28 5.04
C SER A 227 19.70 -16.13 6.50
N VAL A 228 19.98 -14.92 6.93
CA VAL A 228 20.27 -14.58 8.33
C VAL A 228 19.06 -13.87 8.90
N LEU A 229 18.42 -14.47 9.89
CA LEU A 229 17.25 -13.89 10.57
C LEU A 229 17.69 -13.12 11.81
N CYS A 230 17.39 -11.84 11.87
CA CYS A 230 17.63 -10.95 13.01
C CYS A 230 16.32 -10.65 13.73
N SER A 231 16.21 -10.96 15.03
CA SER A 231 15.01 -10.68 15.83
C SER A 231 15.35 -10.25 17.26
N ASP A 232 14.36 -9.81 18.01
CA ASP A 232 14.46 -9.41 19.44
C ASP A 232 14.79 -10.57 20.41
N GLY A 233 14.87 -11.79 19.91
CA GLY A 233 15.21 -12.97 20.69
C GLY A 233 14.01 -13.82 21.13
N SER A 234 12.82 -13.56 20.61
CA SER A 234 11.66 -14.45 20.82
C SER A 234 11.96 -15.90 20.38
N TRP A 235 11.46 -16.86 21.14
CA TRP A 235 11.61 -18.30 20.84
C TRP A 235 10.93 -18.72 19.53
N SER A 236 9.88 -18.03 19.13
CA SER A 236 9.19 -18.27 17.86
C SER A 236 10.16 -18.25 16.67
N TYR A 237 11.06 -17.28 16.63
CA TYR A 237 12.03 -17.13 15.55
C TYR A 237 13.16 -18.18 15.57
N VAL A 238 13.47 -18.73 16.76
CA VAL A 238 14.42 -19.85 16.87
C VAL A 238 13.89 -21.09 16.14
N THR A 239 12.60 -21.38 16.31
CA THR A 239 11.95 -22.52 15.64
C THR A 239 11.92 -22.31 14.13
N ILE A 240 11.48 -21.14 13.68
CA ILE A 240 11.38 -20.80 12.25
C ILE A 240 12.75 -20.84 11.56
N ALA A 241 13.79 -20.31 12.20
CA ALA A 241 15.14 -20.32 11.65
C ALA A 241 15.67 -21.74 11.45
N LYS A 242 15.40 -22.66 12.39
CA LYS A 242 15.74 -24.08 12.27
C LYS A 242 15.01 -24.77 11.12
N GLU A 243 13.70 -24.53 10.99
CA GLU A 243 12.87 -25.10 9.92
C GLU A 243 13.32 -24.67 8.53
N LYS A 244 13.84 -23.46 8.39
CA LYS A 244 14.29 -22.88 7.10
C LYS A 244 15.81 -22.96 6.89
N ASN A 245 16.56 -23.61 7.78
CA ASN A 245 18.02 -23.65 7.72
C ASN A 245 18.63 -22.23 7.60
N CYS A 246 18.07 -21.28 8.37
CA CYS A 246 18.55 -19.90 8.45
C CYS A 246 19.44 -19.72 9.68
N ASP A 247 20.49 -18.90 9.56
CA ASP A 247 21.24 -18.45 10.73
C ASP A 247 20.40 -17.46 11.54
N HIS A 248 20.36 -17.59 12.87
CA HIS A 248 19.54 -16.72 13.72
C HIS A 248 20.40 -15.85 14.63
N LYS A 249 20.37 -14.55 14.43
CA LYS A 249 21.02 -13.55 15.27
C LYS A 249 20.00 -12.96 16.24
N ARG A 250 20.08 -13.38 17.51
CA ARG A 250 19.18 -12.92 18.58
C ARG A 250 19.72 -11.64 19.21
N LEU A 251 18.96 -10.56 19.09
CA LEU A 251 19.31 -9.23 19.58
C LEU A 251 18.51 -8.93 20.83
N ILE A 252 19.03 -9.35 21.99
CA ILE A 252 18.34 -9.25 23.27
C ILE A 252 18.43 -7.81 23.78
N ASN A 253 17.26 -7.15 23.92
CA ASN A 253 17.16 -5.78 24.40
C ASN A 253 17.88 -5.59 25.74
N GLY A 254 18.65 -4.51 25.85
CA GLY A 254 19.45 -4.19 27.05
C GLY A 254 20.80 -4.93 27.14
N LYS A 255 21.04 -5.99 26.35
CA LYS A 255 22.30 -6.74 26.36
C LYS A 255 23.09 -6.59 25.06
N LEU A 256 22.45 -6.76 23.92
CA LEU A 256 23.13 -6.81 22.63
C LEU A 256 22.26 -6.13 21.56
N ARG A 257 22.67 -4.95 21.12
CA ARG A 257 21.92 -4.16 20.10
C ARG A 257 22.40 -4.42 18.68
N VAL A 258 23.66 -4.83 18.51
CA VAL A 258 24.29 -5.10 17.21
C VAL A 258 25.27 -6.28 17.39
N ILE A 259 25.22 -7.22 16.48
CA ILE A 259 26.16 -8.34 16.39
C ILE A 259 27.03 -8.13 15.15
N ASP A 260 28.33 -8.35 15.27
CA ASP A 260 29.34 -8.24 14.19
C ASP A 260 29.26 -6.92 13.39
N LYS A 261 28.80 -5.82 14.02
CA LYS A 261 28.58 -4.48 13.44
C LYS A 261 27.56 -4.43 12.29
N VAL A 262 26.97 -5.56 11.88
CA VAL A 262 26.10 -5.71 10.71
C VAL A 262 24.69 -6.17 11.10
N TYR A 263 24.58 -7.10 12.05
CA TYR A 263 23.29 -7.69 12.41
C TYR A 263 22.61 -6.86 13.48
N HIS A 264 21.45 -6.32 13.17
CA HIS A 264 20.63 -5.49 14.05
C HIS A 264 19.16 -5.56 13.63
N ILE A 265 18.26 -4.97 14.41
CA ILE A 265 16.82 -4.82 14.11
C ILE A 265 16.41 -3.35 13.99
N GLN A 266 17.36 -2.47 13.69
CA GLN A 266 17.08 -1.04 13.64
C GLN A 266 16.26 -0.65 12.41
N THR A 267 16.42 -1.37 11.29
CA THR A 267 15.69 -1.11 10.05
C THR A 267 14.21 -1.44 10.24
N VAL A 268 13.90 -2.61 10.78
CA VAL A 268 12.51 -3.01 11.06
C VAL A 268 11.87 -2.09 12.08
N ASN A 269 12.57 -1.72 13.16
CA ASN A 269 12.09 -0.77 14.17
C ASN A 269 11.83 0.62 13.57
N GLY A 270 12.71 1.10 12.69
CA GLY A 270 12.53 2.34 11.94
C GLY A 270 11.30 2.30 11.04
N ALA A 271 11.10 1.19 10.31
CA ALA A 271 9.93 0.98 9.46
C ALA A 271 8.62 0.95 10.28
N ILE A 272 8.61 0.27 11.43
CA ILE A 272 7.47 0.24 12.36
C ILE A 272 7.14 1.65 12.88
N ALA A 273 8.15 2.40 13.31
CA ALA A 273 7.98 3.77 13.80
C ALA A 273 7.43 4.68 12.69
N HIS A 274 7.95 4.56 11.48
CA HIS A 274 7.49 5.31 10.32
C HIS A 274 6.03 4.96 9.96
N PHE A 275 5.66 3.68 9.92
CA PHE A 275 4.29 3.24 9.68
C PHE A 275 3.33 3.79 10.74
N LYS A 276 3.66 3.63 12.03
CA LYS A 276 2.84 4.15 13.14
C LYS A 276 2.70 5.67 13.07
N GLY A 277 3.79 6.39 12.79
CA GLY A 277 3.79 7.84 12.61
C GLY A 277 2.89 8.28 11.45
N TRP A 278 2.98 7.59 10.31
CA TRP A 278 2.15 7.89 9.15
C TRP A 278 0.67 7.61 9.40
N VAL A 279 0.33 6.41 9.91
CA VAL A 279 -1.08 6.03 10.14
C VAL A 279 -1.72 6.87 11.24
N ASN A 280 -1.06 7.05 12.38
CA ASN A 280 -1.64 7.77 13.52
C ASN A 280 -1.48 9.29 13.40
N GLY A 281 -0.36 9.74 12.85
CA GLY A 281 -0.04 11.15 12.68
C GLY A 281 -0.76 11.76 11.47
N LYS A 282 -0.35 11.39 10.27
CA LYS A 282 -0.87 11.99 9.02
C LYS A 282 -2.32 11.54 8.72
N MET A 283 -2.61 10.24 8.76
CA MET A 283 -3.93 9.69 8.46
C MET A 283 -4.93 9.81 9.62
N LYS A 284 -4.47 10.20 10.81
CA LYS A 284 -5.30 10.30 12.02
C LYS A 284 -6.01 8.99 12.38
N GLY A 285 -5.34 7.87 12.15
CA GLY A 285 -5.82 6.51 12.35
C GLY A 285 -6.63 5.95 11.17
N VAL A 286 -6.61 4.65 11.04
CA VAL A 286 -7.29 3.86 9.99
C VAL A 286 -8.20 2.83 10.67
N ALA A 287 -9.38 2.58 10.09
CA ALA A 287 -10.23 1.49 10.58
C ALA A 287 -9.55 0.13 10.32
N THR A 288 -9.62 -0.77 11.29
CA THR A 288 -8.97 -2.08 11.22
C THR A 288 -9.36 -2.88 9.98
N LYS A 289 -10.61 -2.80 9.54
CA LYS A 289 -11.09 -3.46 8.32
C LYS A 289 -10.36 -3.02 7.03
N TYR A 290 -9.64 -1.91 7.07
CA TYR A 290 -8.85 -1.41 5.94
C TYR A 290 -7.35 -1.47 6.19
N LEU A 291 -6.93 -1.99 7.35
CA LEU A 291 -5.53 -1.98 7.75
C LEU A 291 -4.63 -2.72 6.76
N SER A 292 -5.07 -3.89 6.25
CA SER A 292 -4.34 -4.65 5.23
C SER A 292 -4.03 -3.82 3.97
N ASN A 293 -4.98 -3.02 3.52
CA ASN A 293 -4.78 -2.13 2.38
C ASN A 293 -3.72 -1.06 2.65
N TYR A 294 -3.69 -0.50 3.87
CA TYR A 294 -2.69 0.51 4.24
C TYR A 294 -1.31 -0.10 4.49
N LEU A 295 -1.24 -1.32 4.97
CA LEU A 295 0.00 -2.09 5.09
C LEU A 295 0.58 -2.39 3.70
N ALA A 296 -0.24 -2.84 2.75
CA ALA A 296 0.17 -3.01 1.37
C ALA A 296 0.68 -1.69 0.76
N TRP A 297 -0.08 -0.61 0.93
CA TRP A 297 0.35 0.70 0.44
C TRP A 297 1.68 1.17 1.03
N PHE A 298 1.91 0.94 2.32
CA PHE A 298 3.18 1.26 2.97
C PHE A 298 4.32 0.46 2.36
N ARG A 299 4.14 -0.85 2.18
CA ARG A 299 5.10 -1.75 1.57
C ARG A 299 5.46 -1.31 0.15
N GLU A 300 4.48 -1.13 -0.71
CA GLU A 300 4.65 -0.71 -2.09
C GLU A 300 5.32 0.68 -2.20
N SER A 301 4.94 1.61 -1.34
CA SER A 301 5.56 2.93 -1.31
C SER A 301 7.02 2.91 -0.86
N ASN A 302 7.45 1.92 -0.08
CA ASN A 302 8.85 1.73 0.29
C ASN A 302 9.65 1.07 -0.84
N ALA A 303 9.02 0.22 -1.66
CA ALA A 303 9.60 -0.35 -2.87
C ALA A 303 9.77 0.67 -4.02
N LYS A 304 9.43 1.95 -3.80
CA LYS A 304 9.54 3.05 -4.79
C LYS A 304 8.71 2.82 -6.06
N LEU A 305 7.53 2.22 -5.94
CA LEU A 305 6.60 2.09 -7.06
C LEU A 305 6.29 3.46 -7.70
N ASN A 306 6.18 3.48 -9.02
CA ASN A 306 5.77 4.66 -9.76
C ASN A 306 4.22 4.69 -9.94
N LYS A 307 3.70 5.84 -10.43
CA LYS A 307 2.25 6.03 -10.65
C LYS A 307 1.66 5.02 -11.65
N GLN A 308 2.47 4.59 -12.62
CA GLN A 308 2.07 3.64 -13.66
C GLN A 308 1.83 2.27 -13.07
N GLU A 309 2.72 1.80 -12.19
CA GLU A 309 2.57 0.53 -11.48
C GLU A 309 1.33 0.50 -10.59
N ILE A 310 0.99 1.62 -9.92
CA ILE A 310 -0.26 1.73 -9.14
C ILE A 310 -1.49 1.57 -10.05
N LEU A 311 -1.47 2.19 -11.22
CA LEU A 311 -2.59 2.10 -12.17
C LEU A 311 -2.66 0.73 -12.83
N VAL A 312 -1.54 0.17 -13.27
CA VAL A 312 -1.48 -1.17 -13.86
C VAL A 312 -1.99 -2.21 -12.86
N ALA A 313 -1.54 -2.18 -11.61
CA ALA A 313 -2.05 -3.05 -10.56
C ALA A 313 -3.58 -2.90 -10.34
N ALA A 314 -4.13 -1.69 -10.52
CA ALA A 314 -5.56 -1.45 -10.41
C ALA A 314 -6.39 -1.98 -11.58
N TYR A 315 -5.73 -2.32 -12.70
CA TYR A 315 -6.38 -2.99 -13.83
C TYR A 315 -6.39 -4.53 -13.68
N GLY A 316 -5.52 -5.11 -12.86
CA GLY A 316 -5.42 -6.56 -12.62
C GLY A 316 -4.60 -7.22 -13.69
#